data_fff934284404aa775a727453b74769d2
#
_entry.id   fff934284404aa775a727453b74769d2
#
_cell.length_a   1.000
_cell.length_b   1.000
_cell.length_c   1.000
_cell.angle_alpha   90.00
_cell.angle_beta   90.00
_cell.angle_gamma   90.00
#
_symmetry.space_group_name_H-M   'P 1'
#
loop_
_entity.id
_entity.type
_entity.pdbx_description
1 polymer ?
#
loop_
_entity_poly.entity_id
_entity_poly.type
_entity_poly.pdbx_seq_one_letter_code
_entity_poly.pdbx_strand_id
1 'polypeptide(L)'
;VKYFNPIPTDIMIPSMGQATLGIETTTDPRIVELVSVLNDKDAHIESTIERSFVDALQGGCQVPIGVKATIIDEHSIRVQAIVGLPDGSESISEDITADIEEFETIGQTLAQTFIDQGAKELLLRAEELAFK
;
A
#
# COMPACT_ATOMS: atom_id res chain seq x y z
N VAL A 1 -22.35 -15.27 6.86
CA VAL A 1 -21.55 -15.13 8.10
C VAL A 1 -22.45 -14.60 9.18
N LYS A 2 -22.53 -15.27 10.34
CA LYS A 2 -23.44 -14.90 11.43
C LYS A 2 -22.88 -13.78 12.32
N TYR A 3 -21.55 -13.67 12.36
CA TYR A 3 -20.83 -12.64 13.09
C TYR A 3 -19.74 -12.05 12.20
N PHE A 4 -19.63 -10.74 12.19
CA PHE A 4 -18.65 -9.98 11.44
C PHE A 4 -18.12 -8.86 12.33
N ASN A 5 -16.80 -8.75 12.44
CA ASN A 5 -16.14 -7.69 13.18
C ASN A 5 -14.94 -7.20 12.35
N PRO A 6 -15.02 -6.01 11.72
CA PRO A 6 -13.89 -5.45 10.99
C PRO A 6 -12.76 -5.10 11.94
N ILE A 7 -11.53 -5.41 11.55
CA ILE A 7 -10.33 -4.97 12.29
C ILE A 7 -9.96 -3.58 11.78
N PRO A 8 -9.91 -2.55 12.65
CA PRO A 8 -9.48 -1.21 12.26
C PRO A 8 -8.03 -1.19 11.78
N THR A 9 -7.72 -0.29 10.83
CA THR A 9 -6.36 -0.14 10.28
C THR A 9 -5.35 0.35 11.32
N ASP A 10 -5.79 1.01 12.38
CA ASP A 10 -4.96 1.38 13.53
C ASP A 10 -4.48 0.16 14.37
N ILE A 11 -5.14 -1.01 14.20
CA ILE A 11 -4.75 -2.27 14.84
C ILE A 11 -3.95 -3.13 13.86
N MET A 12 -4.35 -3.17 12.59
CA MET A 12 -3.70 -3.99 11.58
C MET A 12 -3.72 -3.28 10.22
N ILE A 13 -2.56 -2.85 9.76
CA ILE A 13 -2.38 -2.28 8.43
C ILE A 13 -2.38 -3.43 7.42
N PRO A 14 -3.26 -3.42 6.40
CA PRO A 14 -3.34 -4.49 5.42
C PRO A 14 -2.17 -4.47 4.43
N SER A 15 -2.04 -5.52 3.62
CA SER A 15 -1.17 -5.50 2.45
C SER A 15 -1.70 -4.55 1.38
N MET A 16 -0.81 -4.06 0.51
CA MET A 16 -1.19 -3.15 -0.58
C MET A 16 -2.32 -3.73 -1.44
N GLY A 17 -3.22 -2.87 -1.89
CA GLY A 17 -4.31 -3.24 -2.79
C GLY A 17 -5.36 -4.15 -2.18
N GLN A 18 -5.39 -4.31 -0.86
CA GLN A 18 -6.36 -5.15 -0.17
C GLN A 18 -7.80 -4.73 -0.53
N ALA A 19 -8.56 -5.67 -1.09
CA ALA A 19 -9.92 -5.50 -1.60
C ALA A 19 -10.05 -4.65 -2.89
N THR A 20 -8.96 -4.18 -3.48
CA THR A 20 -8.98 -3.53 -4.80
C THR A 20 -9.06 -4.58 -5.90
N LEU A 21 -10.01 -4.43 -6.83
CA LEU A 21 -10.16 -5.30 -7.99
C LEU A 21 -9.45 -4.68 -9.20
N GLY A 22 -8.47 -5.39 -9.75
CA GLY A 22 -7.83 -5.03 -11.01
C GLY A 22 -8.54 -5.70 -12.19
N ILE A 23 -8.87 -4.92 -13.22
CA ILE A 23 -9.46 -5.45 -14.46
C ILE A 23 -8.41 -5.35 -15.56
N GLU A 24 -7.97 -6.52 -16.05
CA GLU A 24 -7.06 -6.59 -17.20
C GLU A 24 -7.85 -6.70 -18.49
N THR A 25 -7.49 -5.94 -19.51
CA THR A 25 -8.11 -5.94 -20.82
C THR A 25 -7.06 -5.91 -21.93
N THR A 26 -7.51 -6.08 -23.19
CA THR A 26 -6.70 -5.80 -24.36
C THR A 26 -6.46 -4.29 -24.51
N THR A 27 -5.50 -3.90 -25.35
CA THR A 27 -5.22 -2.50 -25.71
C THR A 27 -6.19 -1.95 -26.78
N ASP A 28 -7.23 -2.70 -27.19
CA ASP A 28 -8.26 -2.20 -28.13
C ASP A 28 -9.01 -1.02 -27.47
N PRO A 29 -8.96 0.21 -28.09
CA PRO A 29 -9.56 1.38 -27.49
C PRO A 29 -11.07 1.23 -27.17
N ARG A 30 -11.80 0.45 -27.98
CA ARG A 30 -13.23 0.19 -27.76
C ARG A 30 -13.49 -0.61 -26.49
N ILE A 31 -12.61 -1.58 -26.20
CA ILE A 31 -12.71 -2.39 -24.99
C ILE A 31 -12.29 -1.55 -23.78
N VAL A 32 -11.20 -0.78 -23.89
CA VAL A 32 -10.74 0.13 -22.84
C VAL A 32 -11.84 1.13 -22.49
N GLU A 33 -12.49 1.76 -23.47
CA GLU A 33 -13.61 2.69 -23.25
C GLU A 33 -14.79 2.01 -22.55
N LEU A 34 -15.16 0.80 -22.99
CA LEU A 34 -16.26 0.05 -22.39
C LEU A 34 -16.00 -0.28 -20.92
N VAL A 35 -14.76 -0.63 -20.56
CA VAL A 35 -14.40 -1.03 -19.20
C VAL A 35 -14.11 0.19 -18.31
N SER A 36 -13.74 1.33 -18.89
CA SER A 36 -13.37 2.54 -18.13
C SER A 36 -14.50 3.07 -17.22
N VAL A 37 -15.76 2.77 -17.53
CA VAL A 37 -16.92 3.12 -16.70
C VAL A 37 -16.92 2.43 -15.33
N LEU A 38 -16.14 1.38 -15.17
CA LEU A 38 -15.96 0.64 -13.92
C LEU A 38 -14.81 1.20 -13.05
N ASN A 39 -14.07 2.18 -13.58
CA ASN A 39 -12.96 2.78 -12.83
C ASN A 39 -13.48 3.60 -11.66
N ASP A 40 -13.07 3.23 -10.46
CA ASP A 40 -13.32 3.98 -9.24
C ASP A 40 -12.12 4.91 -9.01
N LYS A 41 -12.38 6.24 -8.96
CA LYS A 41 -11.33 7.25 -8.84
C LYS A 41 -10.62 7.16 -7.48
N ASP A 42 -11.35 6.94 -6.41
CA ASP A 42 -10.80 6.87 -5.06
C ASP A 42 -9.91 5.63 -4.90
N ALA A 43 -10.40 4.47 -5.35
CA ALA A 43 -9.63 3.24 -5.38
C ALA A 43 -8.37 3.35 -6.26
N HIS A 44 -8.43 4.10 -7.37
CA HIS A 44 -7.27 4.36 -8.22
C HIS A 44 -6.21 5.17 -7.49
N ILE A 45 -6.58 6.26 -6.82
CA ILE A 45 -5.67 7.12 -6.05
C ILE A 45 -5.04 6.32 -4.91
N GLU A 46 -5.85 5.67 -4.07
CA GLU A 46 -5.37 4.88 -2.94
C GLU A 46 -4.40 3.77 -3.39
N SER A 47 -4.78 2.97 -4.39
CA SER A 47 -3.94 1.88 -4.89
C SER A 47 -2.66 2.36 -5.58
N THR A 48 -2.67 3.55 -6.20
CA THR A 48 -1.47 4.16 -6.80
C THR A 48 -0.43 4.47 -5.72
N ILE A 49 -0.84 5.08 -4.61
CA ILE A 49 0.03 5.38 -3.47
C ILE A 49 0.58 4.09 -2.87
N GLU A 50 -0.30 3.14 -2.55
CA GLU A 50 0.07 1.88 -1.92
C GLU A 50 1.08 1.09 -2.79
N ARG A 51 0.83 0.99 -4.09
CA ARG A 51 1.72 0.31 -5.03
C ARG A 51 3.07 1.01 -5.16
N SER A 52 3.08 2.34 -5.34
CA SER A 52 4.33 3.09 -5.51
C SER A 52 5.22 3.01 -4.26
N PHE A 53 4.64 2.92 -3.05
CA PHE A 53 5.37 2.67 -1.80
C PHE A 53 6.07 1.31 -1.82
N VAL A 54 5.34 0.23 -2.12
CA VAL A 54 5.90 -1.13 -2.14
C VAL A 54 6.94 -1.30 -3.24
N ASP A 55 6.68 -0.76 -4.44
CA ASP A 55 7.61 -0.80 -5.57
C ASP A 55 8.93 -0.08 -5.25
N ALA A 56 8.88 1.08 -4.59
CA ALA A 56 10.08 1.84 -4.21
C ALA A 56 10.93 1.13 -3.15
N LEU A 57 10.31 0.37 -2.25
CA LEU A 57 11.01 -0.49 -1.29
C LEU A 57 11.59 -1.75 -1.93
N GLN A 58 11.22 -2.06 -3.19
CA GLN A 58 11.57 -3.32 -3.87
C GLN A 58 11.04 -4.54 -3.09
N GLY A 59 9.92 -4.36 -2.40
CA GLY A 59 9.28 -5.40 -1.60
C GLY A 59 8.67 -6.48 -2.49
N GLY A 60 9.14 -7.72 -2.34
CA GLY A 60 8.50 -8.90 -2.92
C GLY A 60 7.26 -9.31 -2.12
N CYS A 61 6.44 -10.22 -2.68
CA CYS A 61 5.22 -10.73 -2.03
C CYS A 61 5.46 -11.49 -0.70
N GLN A 62 6.71 -11.72 -0.33
CA GLN A 62 7.08 -12.55 0.83
C GLN A 62 7.62 -11.73 2.01
N VAL A 63 7.70 -10.41 1.88
CA VAL A 63 8.19 -9.54 2.95
C VAL A 63 7.01 -8.90 3.71
N PRO A 64 7.11 -8.75 5.03
CA PRO A 64 6.03 -8.20 5.85
C PRO A 64 5.95 -6.68 5.70
N ILE A 65 5.26 -6.26 4.66
CA ILE A 65 4.93 -4.87 4.35
C ILE A 65 3.41 -4.70 4.41
N GLY A 66 2.95 -3.75 5.21
CA GLY A 66 1.58 -3.26 5.22
C GLY A 66 1.55 -1.81 4.77
N VAL A 67 0.55 -1.44 3.98
CA VAL A 67 0.28 -0.06 3.61
C VAL A 67 -1.20 0.14 3.30
N LYS A 68 -1.76 1.22 3.82
CA LYS A 68 -3.13 1.63 3.53
C LYS A 68 -3.20 3.14 3.31
N ALA A 69 -3.63 3.52 2.13
CA ALA A 69 -4.04 4.88 1.83
C ALA A 69 -5.56 5.00 2.04
N THR A 70 -6.01 6.10 2.60
CA THR A 70 -7.44 6.38 2.86
C THR A 70 -7.72 7.85 2.62
N ILE A 71 -8.58 8.15 1.67
CA ILE A 71 -9.04 9.51 1.40
C ILE A 71 -9.87 9.99 2.61
N ILE A 72 -9.48 11.14 3.20
CA ILE A 72 -10.15 11.75 4.35
C ILE A 72 -11.22 12.72 3.88
N ASP A 73 -10.86 13.57 2.92
CA ASP A 73 -11.71 14.60 2.31
C ASP A 73 -11.21 14.94 0.89
N GLU A 74 -11.78 16.00 0.28
CA GLU A 74 -11.46 16.43 -1.09
C GLU A 74 -9.98 16.83 -1.30
N HIS A 75 -9.25 17.12 -0.22
CA HIS A 75 -7.87 17.64 -0.27
C HIS A 75 -6.85 16.77 0.47
N SER A 76 -7.30 15.84 1.30
CA SER A 76 -6.45 15.13 2.26
C SER A 76 -6.54 13.63 2.12
N ILE A 77 -5.39 12.98 2.16
CA ILE A 77 -5.28 11.52 2.20
C ILE A 77 -4.35 11.11 3.36
N ARG A 78 -4.80 10.14 4.16
CA ARG A 78 -4.00 9.49 5.21
C ARG A 78 -3.32 8.27 4.63
N VAL A 79 -2.03 8.09 4.92
CA VAL A 79 -1.29 6.90 4.53
C VAL A 79 -0.63 6.30 5.77
N GLN A 80 -1.01 5.08 6.10
CA GLN A 80 -0.42 4.27 7.16
C GLN A 80 0.44 3.19 6.53
N ALA A 81 1.67 3.04 7.00
CA ALA A 81 2.58 2.02 6.48
C ALA A 81 3.38 1.37 7.60
N ILE A 82 3.73 0.11 7.41
CA ILE A 82 4.57 -0.67 8.32
C ILE A 82 5.45 -1.64 7.54
N VAL A 83 6.68 -1.76 7.99
CA VAL A 83 7.64 -2.81 7.57
C VAL A 83 8.18 -3.44 8.83
N GLY A 84 8.25 -4.77 8.91
CA GLY A 84 8.71 -5.43 10.12
C GLY A 84 9.33 -6.79 9.91
N LEU A 85 9.79 -7.41 10.98
CA LEU A 85 10.18 -8.82 10.98
C LEU A 85 8.93 -9.71 11.18
N PRO A 86 8.93 -10.95 10.64
CA PRO A 86 7.78 -11.85 10.77
C PRO A 86 7.42 -12.21 12.20
N ASP A 87 8.37 -12.15 13.13
CA ASP A 87 8.17 -12.44 14.55
C ASP A 87 7.72 -11.21 15.37
N GLY A 88 7.62 -10.03 14.72
CA GLY A 88 7.21 -8.79 15.35
C GLY A 88 8.25 -8.15 16.27
N SER A 89 9.49 -8.67 16.31
CA SER A 89 10.54 -8.16 17.20
C SER A 89 11.07 -6.78 16.81
N GLU A 90 10.95 -6.39 15.55
CA GLU A 90 11.40 -5.11 15.02
C GLU A 90 10.47 -4.64 13.90
N SER A 91 10.09 -3.36 13.91
CA SER A 91 9.29 -2.75 12.87
C SER A 91 9.57 -1.25 12.72
N ILE A 92 9.34 -0.73 11.53
CA ILE A 92 9.30 0.68 11.19
C ILE A 92 7.87 0.98 10.75
N SER A 93 7.27 2.04 11.29
CA SER A 93 5.91 2.43 10.93
C SER A 93 5.76 3.94 10.86
N GLU A 94 4.95 4.40 9.91
CA GLU A 94 4.59 5.80 9.73
C GLU A 94 3.08 5.95 9.49
N ASP A 95 2.56 7.07 9.92
CA ASP A 95 1.16 7.49 9.74
C ASP A 95 1.16 8.97 9.38
N ILE A 96 0.93 9.27 8.11
CA ILE A 96 1.02 10.61 7.56
C ILE A 96 -0.30 11.07 6.96
N THR A 97 -0.50 12.38 6.91
CA THR A 97 -1.53 13.03 6.10
C THR A 97 -0.85 13.91 5.07
N ALA A 98 -1.28 13.80 3.82
CA ALA A 98 -0.71 14.51 2.68
C ALA A 98 -1.80 15.13 1.81
N ASP A 99 -1.42 16.02 0.90
CA ASP A 99 -2.32 16.57 -0.11
C ASP A 99 -2.64 15.52 -1.16
N ILE A 100 -3.93 15.30 -1.44
CA ILE A 100 -4.39 14.32 -2.41
C ILE A 100 -3.92 14.64 -3.84
N GLU A 101 -3.62 15.90 -4.16
CA GLU A 101 -3.12 16.29 -5.47
C GLU A 101 -1.71 15.72 -5.73
N GLU A 102 -0.97 15.37 -4.70
CA GLU A 102 0.37 14.77 -4.78
C GLU A 102 0.37 13.24 -4.81
N PHE A 103 -0.78 12.59 -5.02
CA PHE A 103 -0.94 11.13 -4.86
C PHE A 103 0.06 10.29 -5.68
N GLU A 104 0.52 10.79 -6.84
CA GLU A 104 1.50 10.06 -7.66
C GLU A 104 2.89 9.96 -7.01
N THR A 105 3.23 10.86 -6.08
CA THR A 105 4.56 10.95 -5.45
C THR A 105 4.57 10.55 -3.97
N ILE A 106 3.43 10.56 -3.30
CA ILE A 106 3.32 10.27 -1.85
C ILE A 106 3.96 8.93 -1.49
N GLY A 107 3.65 7.86 -2.25
CA GLY A 107 4.17 6.53 -1.94
C GLY A 107 5.69 6.44 -2.05
N GLN A 108 6.28 7.07 -3.07
CA GLN A 108 7.75 7.10 -3.24
C GLN A 108 8.42 7.92 -2.14
N THR A 109 7.85 9.07 -1.79
CA THR A 109 8.37 9.95 -0.72
C THR A 109 8.33 9.24 0.63
N LEU A 110 7.22 8.57 0.94
CA LEU A 110 7.09 7.77 2.15
C LEU A 110 8.09 6.60 2.18
N ALA A 111 8.26 5.89 1.05
CA ALA A 111 9.24 4.82 0.95
C ALA A 111 10.67 5.32 1.18
N GLN A 112 11.02 6.52 0.72
CA GLN A 112 12.33 7.09 1.00
C GLN A 112 12.55 7.32 2.50
N THR A 113 11.52 7.81 3.23
CA THR A 113 11.57 7.94 4.69
C THR A 113 11.86 6.58 5.37
N PHE A 114 11.20 5.52 4.93
CA PHE A 114 11.45 4.17 5.43
C PHE A 114 12.87 3.66 5.11
N ILE A 115 13.37 3.94 3.90
CA ILE A 115 14.75 3.59 3.50
C ILE A 115 15.77 4.29 4.39
N ASP A 116 15.56 5.56 4.68
CA ASP A 116 16.44 6.36 5.54
C ASP A 116 16.42 5.86 7.00
N GLN A 117 15.32 5.23 7.43
CA GLN A 117 15.18 4.56 8.73
C GLN A 117 15.72 3.11 8.76
N GLY A 118 16.24 2.60 7.64
CA GLY A 118 16.86 1.26 7.57
C GLY A 118 15.93 0.16 7.08
N ALA A 119 14.79 0.48 6.45
CA ALA A 119 13.83 -0.52 6.01
C ALA A 119 14.42 -1.56 5.04
N LYS A 120 15.38 -1.20 4.18
CA LYS A 120 16.01 -2.16 3.26
C LYS A 120 16.78 -3.27 4.00
N GLU A 121 17.51 -2.92 5.06
CA GLU A 121 18.21 -3.92 5.88
C GLU A 121 17.21 -4.80 6.64
N LEU A 122 16.14 -4.19 7.16
CA LEU A 122 15.08 -4.92 7.86
C LEU A 122 14.40 -5.93 6.93
N LEU A 123 14.11 -5.54 5.68
CA LEU A 123 13.50 -6.42 4.68
C LEU A 123 14.40 -7.59 4.29
N LEU A 124 15.71 -7.38 4.11
CA LEU A 124 16.67 -8.45 3.83
C LEU A 124 16.70 -9.49 4.98
N ARG A 125 16.69 -9.03 6.22
CA ARG A 125 16.61 -9.90 7.39
C ARG A 125 15.28 -10.66 7.46
N ALA A 126 14.17 -10.00 7.08
CA ALA A 126 12.85 -10.62 7.05
C ALA A 126 12.81 -11.76 6.01
N GLU A 127 13.39 -11.57 4.82
CA GLU A 127 13.50 -12.61 3.81
C GLU A 127 14.29 -13.82 4.31
N GLU A 128 15.45 -13.61 4.96
CA GLU A 128 16.25 -14.70 5.52
C GLU A 128 15.48 -15.51 6.57
N LEU A 129 14.62 -14.87 7.34
CA LEU A 129 13.79 -15.54 8.35
C LEU A 129 12.62 -16.31 7.74
N ALA A 130 12.07 -15.84 6.63
CA ALA A 130 10.94 -16.48 5.95
C ALA A 130 11.32 -17.81 5.25
N PHE A 131 12.61 -18.02 4.93
CA PHE A 131 13.10 -19.22 4.24
C PHE A 131 13.80 -20.24 5.16
N LYS A 132 13.74 -20.06 6.47
CA LYS A 132 14.22 -21.02 7.47
C LYS A 132 13.08 -21.86 8.02
#